data_03343cf780f95350989c0d707d82924a
#
_entry.id   03343cf780f95350989c0d707d82924a
#
_cell.length_a   1.000
_cell.length_b   1.000
_cell.length_c   1.000
_cell.angle_alpha   90.00
_cell.angle_beta   90.00
_cell.angle_gamma   90.00
#
_symmetry.space_group_name_H-M   'P 1'
#
loop_
_entity.id
_entity.type
_entity.pdbx_description
1 polymer ?
#
loop_
_entity_poly.entity_id
_entity_poly.type
_entity_poly.pdbx_seq_one_letter_code
_entity_poly.pdbx_strand_id
1 'polypeptide(L)'
;YMRVAPELYLKRLIVGGMRRVFEINRNFRNEGIDATHNPEFTALEAYAINEDVFSLMNLVESIIKDVARNLFRSPPSSNPLPDPVHVYNYDGYEIDLRSPFKIVSYSELYHRATGLTLTEDTDFVKANEIFEEKAEVLIDPRIPTFVHGYPAAISPLTKVASKQSIIAQRADLFIGGMEIGTIYTEQNDPNVQYNVFTNQLAGDDDEESTHRTLDEDFIEALKVGMPPTGGLGIGIDRLVMLLTGNTSVRDVIAFPFMRPLHSAVAD
;
A
#
# COMPACT_ATOMS: atom_id res chain seq x y z
N TYR A 1 22.13 4.44 -5.27
CA TYR A 1 21.32 4.77 -4.08
C TYR A 1 20.28 3.68 -3.82
N MET A 2 19.81 3.60 -2.60
CA MET A 2 18.75 2.67 -2.19
C MET A 2 17.41 3.39 -2.28
N ARG A 3 16.54 2.99 -3.20
CA ARG A 3 15.25 3.64 -3.43
C ARG A 3 14.21 3.27 -2.36
N VAL A 4 13.40 4.22 -1.97
CA VAL A 4 12.27 4.00 -1.05
C VAL A 4 11.02 3.53 -1.80
N ALA A 5 10.90 3.88 -3.09
CA ALA A 5 9.83 3.50 -4.02
C ALA A 5 10.23 3.85 -5.46
N PRO A 6 9.77 3.13 -6.50
CA PRO A 6 9.95 3.49 -7.92
C PRO A 6 8.91 4.50 -8.42
N GLU A 7 7.94 4.89 -7.62
CA GLU A 7 6.73 5.65 -7.94
C GLU A 7 6.98 6.84 -8.89
N LEU A 8 7.85 7.77 -8.49
CA LEU A 8 8.06 8.99 -9.27
C LEU A 8 8.70 8.70 -10.65
N TYR A 9 9.51 7.64 -10.74
CA TYR A 9 10.09 7.19 -12.02
C TYR A 9 9.02 6.56 -12.92
N LEU A 10 8.17 5.70 -12.38
CA LEU A 10 7.10 5.05 -13.14
C LEU A 10 6.07 6.09 -13.62
N LYS A 11 5.74 7.08 -12.80
CA LYS A 11 4.89 8.21 -13.22
C LYS A 11 5.49 9.04 -14.35
N ARG A 12 6.83 9.25 -14.37
CA ARG A 12 7.52 9.89 -15.49
C ARG A 12 7.40 9.08 -16.79
N LEU A 13 7.40 7.75 -16.72
CA LEU A 13 7.16 6.89 -17.89
C LEU A 13 5.73 7.06 -18.40
N ILE A 14 4.76 7.24 -17.54
CA ILE A 14 3.36 7.57 -17.91
C ILE A 14 3.30 8.92 -18.62
N VAL A 15 3.96 9.96 -18.08
CA VAL A 15 4.09 11.27 -18.76
C VAL A 15 4.78 11.12 -20.12
N GLY A 16 5.78 10.25 -20.23
CA GLY A 16 6.47 9.93 -21.48
C GLY A 16 5.65 9.14 -22.49
N GLY A 17 4.37 8.83 -22.19
CA GLY A 17 3.43 8.20 -23.12
C GLY A 17 3.25 6.69 -22.95
N MET A 18 3.87 6.06 -21.96
CA MET A 18 3.57 4.66 -21.64
C MET A 18 2.17 4.57 -21.02
N ARG A 19 1.34 3.70 -21.55
CA ARG A 19 -0.06 3.59 -21.11
C ARG A 19 -0.24 2.80 -19.83
N ARG A 20 0.64 1.82 -19.61
CA ARG A 20 0.67 0.93 -18.45
C ARG A 20 2.10 0.59 -18.15
N VAL A 21 2.47 0.67 -16.90
CA VAL A 21 3.82 0.32 -16.42
C VAL A 21 3.71 -0.45 -15.12
N PHE A 22 4.62 -1.35 -14.88
CA PHE A 22 4.78 -2.00 -13.58
C PHE A 22 6.23 -2.37 -13.34
N GLU A 23 6.58 -2.50 -12.07
CA GLU A 23 7.87 -3.03 -11.63
C GLU A 23 7.67 -3.88 -10.39
N ILE A 24 8.34 -5.02 -10.32
CA ILE A 24 8.51 -5.79 -9.08
C ILE A 24 9.96 -5.57 -8.67
N ASN A 25 10.18 -4.97 -7.52
CA ASN A 25 11.51 -4.53 -7.11
C ASN A 25 11.72 -4.57 -5.61
N ARG A 26 12.97 -4.36 -5.21
CA ARG A 26 13.35 -4.12 -3.82
C ARG A 26 13.36 -2.64 -3.51
N ASN A 27 12.70 -2.32 -2.40
CA ASN A 27 12.65 -1.00 -1.81
C ASN A 27 13.33 -1.02 -0.44
N PHE A 28 13.78 0.16 0.01
CA PHE A 28 14.53 0.33 1.24
C PHE A 28 13.91 1.48 2.03
N ARG A 29 13.48 1.19 3.28
CA ARG A 29 12.91 2.19 4.18
C ARG A 29 13.55 2.05 5.55
N ASN A 30 13.75 3.17 6.24
CA ASN A 30 14.25 3.18 7.61
C ASN A 30 13.12 2.81 8.58
N GLU A 31 12.69 1.56 8.53
CA GLU A 31 11.64 1.03 9.39
C GLU A 31 12.22 0.12 10.47
N GLY A 32 11.49 -0.01 11.58
CA GLY A 32 11.82 -0.99 12.60
C GLY A 32 11.79 -2.41 12.06
N ILE A 33 12.57 -3.31 12.65
CA ILE A 33 12.57 -4.73 12.31
C ILE A 33 11.61 -5.46 13.26
N ASP A 34 10.47 -5.90 12.72
CA ASP A 34 9.47 -6.68 13.45
C ASP A 34 9.00 -7.92 12.66
N ALA A 35 7.83 -8.44 12.97
CA ALA A 35 7.28 -9.62 12.29
C ALA A 35 6.81 -9.32 10.85
N THR A 36 6.40 -8.08 10.56
CA THR A 36 5.80 -7.68 9.29
C THR A 36 6.60 -6.63 8.53
N HIS A 37 7.69 -6.11 9.15
CA HIS A 37 8.55 -5.07 8.58
C HIS A 37 10.01 -5.52 8.51
N ASN A 38 10.62 -5.27 7.35
CA ASN A 38 12.05 -5.42 7.11
C ASN A 38 12.56 -4.21 6.32
N PRO A 39 13.70 -3.61 6.66
CA PRO A 39 14.22 -2.42 5.97
C PRO A 39 14.39 -2.59 4.45
N GLU A 40 14.63 -3.80 4.00
CA GLU A 40 14.64 -4.20 2.60
C GLU A 40 13.43 -5.11 2.34
N PHE A 41 12.56 -4.75 1.41
CA PHE A 41 11.36 -5.52 1.07
C PHE A 41 11.06 -5.48 -0.42
N THR A 42 10.28 -6.45 -0.89
CA THR A 42 9.85 -6.55 -2.29
C THR A 42 8.42 -6.00 -2.43
N ALA A 43 8.23 -5.11 -3.39
CA ALA A 43 6.91 -4.61 -3.77
C ALA A 43 6.67 -4.72 -5.27
N LEU A 44 5.41 -4.90 -5.65
CA LEU A 44 4.89 -4.65 -6.98
C LEU A 44 4.30 -3.24 -6.98
N GLU A 45 4.75 -2.39 -7.89
CA GLU A 45 4.07 -1.14 -8.20
C GLU A 45 3.62 -1.11 -9.65
N ALA A 46 2.41 -0.61 -9.91
CA ALA A 46 1.85 -0.51 -11.26
C ALA A 46 1.01 0.75 -11.41
N TYR A 47 1.08 1.34 -12.62
CA TYR A 47 0.34 2.54 -12.99
C TYR A 47 -0.31 2.38 -14.35
N ALA A 48 -1.54 2.87 -14.49
CA ALA A 48 -2.29 2.77 -15.75
C ALA A 48 -3.11 4.03 -16.00
N ILE A 49 -3.05 4.54 -17.25
CA ILE A 49 -3.85 5.70 -17.65
C ILE A 49 -5.33 5.33 -17.77
N ASN A 50 -6.19 6.31 -17.48
CA ASN A 50 -7.66 6.19 -17.49
C ASN A 50 -8.22 5.16 -16.50
N GLU A 51 -7.43 4.80 -15.48
CA GLU A 51 -7.86 4.01 -14.34
C GLU A 51 -7.99 4.91 -13.12
N ASP A 52 -8.78 4.46 -12.16
CA ASP A 52 -9.00 5.11 -10.87
C ASP A 52 -8.89 4.12 -9.71
N VAL A 53 -9.05 4.59 -8.48
CA VAL A 53 -8.98 3.75 -7.28
C VAL A 53 -9.93 2.56 -7.36
N PHE A 54 -11.15 2.72 -7.87
CA PHE A 54 -12.15 1.65 -7.88
C PHE A 54 -11.86 0.60 -8.95
N SER A 55 -11.45 1.02 -10.14
CA SER A 55 -11.03 0.07 -11.19
C SER A 55 -9.81 -0.73 -10.78
N LEU A 56 -8.86 -0.10 -10.08
CA LEU A 56 -7.67 -0.78 -9.60
C LEU A 56 -7.93 -1.67 -8.36
N MET A 57 -8.90 -1.36 -7.50
CA MET A 57 -9.36 -2.29 -6.46
C MET A 57 -9.83 -3.62 -7.08
N ASN A 58 -10.61 -3.57 -8.16
CA ASN A 58 -11.04 -4.77 -8.89
C ASN A 58 -9.85 -5.51 -9.52
N LEU A 59 -8.85 -4.80 -10.04
CA LEU A 59 -7.64 -5.41 -10.57
C LEU A 59 -6.84 -6.10 -9.48
N VAL A 60 -6.62 -5.47 -8.33
CA VAL A 60 -5.90 -6.05 -7.18
C VAL A 60 -6.60 -7.30 -6.66
N GLU A 61 -7.93 -7.26 -6.49
CA GLU A 61 -8.71 -8.44 -6.11
C GLU A 61 -8.51 -9.58 -7.13
N SER A 62 -8.54 -9.26 -8.42
CA SER A 62 -8.34 -10.25 -9.49
C SER A 62 -6.94 -10.84 -9.48
N ILE A 63 -5.90 -10.02 -9.28
CA ILE A 63 -4.50 -10.48 -9.18
C ILE A 63 -4.35 -11.45 -8.01
N ILE A 64 -4.81 -11.08 -6.81
CA ILE A 64 -4.68 -11.91 -5.61
C ILE A 64 -5.41 -13.24 -5.78
N LYS A 65 -6.64 -13.21 -6.29
CA LYS A 65 -7.42 -14.42 -6.57
C LYS A 65 -6.77 -15.31 -7.62
N ASP A 66 -6.19 -14.74 -8.66
CA ASP A 66 -5.51 -15.49 -9.71
C ASP A 66 -4.22 -16.13 -9.22
N VAL A 67 -3.41 -15.39 -8.47
CA VAL A 67 -2.20 -15.92 -7.81
C VAL A 67 -2.57 -17.07 -6.87
N ALA A 68 -3.54 -16.85 -5.98
CA ALA A 68 -4.01 -17.86 -5.04
C ALA A 68 -4.50 -19.13 -5.74
N ARG A 69 -5.25 -18.99 -6.84
CA ARG A 69 -5.76 -20.12 -7.64
C ARG A 69 -4.65 -20.91 -8.31
N ASN A 70 -3.57 -20.26 -8.73
CA ASN A 70 -2.54 -20.86 -9.57
C ASN A 70 -1.30 -21.32 -8.80
N LEU A 71 -1.08 -20.80 -7.59
CA LEU A 71 0.13 -21.06 -6.80
C LEU A 71 0.38 -22.54 -6.53
N PHE A 72 -0.67 -23.33 -6.30
CA PHE A 72 -0.59 -24.76 -5.99
C PHE A 72 -1.05 -25.66 -7.13
N ARG A 73 -1.18 -25.12 -8.34
CA ARG A 73 -1.42 -25.96 -9.52
C ARG A 73 -0.16 -26.76 -9.83
N SER A 74 -0.23 -28.07 -9.63
CA SER A 74 0.78 -28.99 -10.19
C SER A 74 0.76 -28.89 -11.72
N PRO A 75 1.89 -29.11 -12.41
CA PRO A 75 1.89 -29.23 -13.87
C PRO A 75 0.83 -30.27 -14.32
N PRO A 76 0.25 -30.14 -15.51
CA PRO A 76 -0.83 -31.00 -15.97
C PRO A 76 -0.42 -32.49 -15.88
N SER A 77 -0.89 -33.15 -14.85
CA SER A 77 -0.80 -34.58 -14.67
C SER A 77 -2.14 -35.21 -15.10
N SER A 78 -2.12 -36.46 -15.50
CA SER A 78 -3.28 -37.21 -15.99
C SER A 78 -4.40 -37.44 -14.96
N ASN A 79 -4.25 -36.94 -13.72
CA ASN A 79 -5.26 -36.96 -12.68
C ASN A 79 -5.84 -35.56 -12.48
N PRO A 80 -7.17 -35.38 -12.44
CA PRO A 80 -7.76 -34.12 -12.07
C PRO A 80 -7.30 -33.79 -10.64
N LEU A 81 -6.65 -32.64 -10.49
CA LEU A 81 -6.28 -32.09 -9.17
C LEU A 81 -7.53 -31.79 -8.37
N PRO A 82 -7.47 -31.88 -7.02
CA PRO A 82 -8.50 -31.30 -6.18
C PRO A 82 -8.69 -29.83 -6.55
N ASP A 83 -9.90 -29.32 -6.31
CA ASP A 83 -10.22 -27.91 -6.53
C ASP A 83 -9.12 -26.99 -5.99
N PRO A 84 -8.76 -25.93 -6.72
CA PRO A 84 -7.69 -25.03 -6.30
C PRO A 84 -7.98 -24.53 -4.87
N VAL A 85 -6.93 -24.52 -4.06
CA VAL A 85 -7.02 -24.02 -2.69
C VAL A 85 -7.39 -22.54 -2.75
N HIS A 86 -8.52 -22.17 -2.17
CA HIS A 86 -9.00 -20.80 -2.09
C HIS A 86 -9.10 -20.32 -0.64
N VAL A 87 -8.87 -21.23 0.31
CA VAL A 87 -8.93 -20.99 1.73
C VAL A 87 -7.52 -21.15 2.29
N TYR A 88 -7.04 -20.12 2.94
CA TYR A 88 -5.69 -20.06 3.51
C TYR A 88 -5.77 -19.93 5.01
N ASN A 89 -4.91 -20.64 5.72
CA ASN A 89 -4.75 -20.47 7.16
C ASN A 89 -3.60 -19.52 7.42
N TYR A 90 -3.88 -18.38 8.02
CA TYR A 90 -2.90 -17.40 8.41
C TYR A 90 -3.17 -16.92 9.83
N ASP A 91 -2.17 -17.01 10.72
CA ASP A 91 -2.23 -16.58 12.12
C ASP A 91 -3.48 -17.09 12.88
N GLY A 92 -3.88 -18.36 12.62
CA GLY A 92 -5.06 -18.96 13.22
C GLY A 92 -6.41 -18.59 12.57
N TYR A 93 -6.40 -17.76 11.52
CA TYR A 93 -7.58 -17.39 10.77
C TYR A 93 -7.70 -18.18 9.47
N GLU A 94 -8.92 -18.62 9.18
CA GLU A 94 -9.28 -19.21 7.89
C GLU A 94 -9.77 -18.09 6.96
N ILE A 95 -9.03 -17.83 5.88
CA ILE A 95 -9.27 -16.72 4.94
C ILE A 95 -9.77 -17.29 3.62
N ASP A 96 -11.00 -16.95 3.23
CA ASP A 96 -11.60 -17.35 1.96
C ASP A 96 -11.47 -16.24 0.89
N LEU A 97 -10.65 -16.51 -0.13
CA LEU A 97 -10.42 -15.59 -1.24
C LEU A 97 -11.42 -15.74 -2.40
N ARG A 98 -12.46 -16.61 -2.30
CA ARG A 98 -13.47 -16.82 -3.38
C ARG A 98 -14.46 -15.67 -3.44
N SER A 99 -14.92 -15.24 -2.27
CA SER A 99 -15.93 -14.19 -2.15
C SER A 99 -15.41 -12.84 -2.64
N PRO A 100 -16.27 -11.93 -3.12
CA PRO A 100 -15.85 -10.54 -3.34
C PRO A 100 -15.27 -9.92 -2.09
N PHE A 101 -14.21 -9.14 -2.24
CA PHE A 101 -13.59 -8.44 -1.12
C PHE A 101 -14.55 -7.38 -0.57
N LYS A 102 -14.59 -7.24 0.74
CA LYS A 102 -15.43 -6.24 1.40
C LYS A 102 -14.89 -4.83 1.15
N ILE A 103 -15.78 -3.87 1.03
CA ILE A 103 -15.43 -2.45 0.88
C ILE A 103 -16.05 -1.69 2.05
N VAL A 104 -15.26 -0.92 2.77
CA VAL A 104 -15.70 -0.06 3.88
C VAL A 104 -15.02 1.31 3.76
N SER A 105 -15.68 2.37 4.26
CA SER A 105 -15.03 3.69 4.26
C SER A 105 -14.20 3.89 5.54
N TYR A 106 -13.10 4.64 5.40
CA TYR A 106 -12.28 5.08 6.52
C TYR A 106 -13.14 5.82 7.57
N SER A 107 -13.98 6.75 7.12
CA SER A 107 -14.85 7.53 8.01
C SER A 107 -15.85 6.67 8.79
N GLU A 108 -16.39 5.61 8.18
CA GLU A 108 -17.27 4.66 8.86
C GLU A 108 -16.54 3.90 9.96
N LEU A 109 -15.35 3.36 9.66
CA LEU A 109 -14.54 2.65 10.65
C LEU A 109 -14.10 3.58 11.78
N TYR A 110 -13.65 4.79 11.45
CA TYR A 110 -13.26 5.79 12.44
C TYR A 110 -14.42 6.15 13.37
N HIS A 111 -15.61 6.39 12.78
CA HIS A 111 -16.82 6.68 13.59
C HIS A 111 -17.20 5.51 14.49
N ARG A 112 -17.15 4.28 13.99
CA ARG A 112 -17.44 3.07 14.79
C ARG A 112 -16.45 2.89 15.95
N ALA A 113 -15.18 3.23 15.74
CA ALA A 113 -14.14 3.11 16.76
C ALA A 113 -14.19 4.21 17.83
N THR A 114 -14.58 5.43 17.44
CA THR A 114 -14.42 6.63 18.28
C THR A 114 -15.73 7.32 18.66
N GLY A 115 -16.80 7.10 17.90
CA GLY A 115 -18.04 7.90 17.95
C GLY A 115 -17.92 9.29 17.32
N LEU A 116 -16.73 9.68 16.80
CA LEU A 116 -16.48 10.98 16.21
C LEU A 116 -16.70 10.98 14.70
N THR A 117 -16.99 12.16 14.13
CA THR A 117 -17.08 12.36 12.68
C THR A 117 -15.94 13.28 12.23
N LEU A 118 -15.31 12.94 11.13
CA LEU A 118 -14.27 13.74 10.50
C LEU A 118 -14.86 14.99 9.86
N THR A 119 -14.24 16.14 10.11
CA THR A 119 -14.60 17.45 9.57
C THR A 119 -13.35 18.17 9.06
N GLU A 120 -13.51 19.32 8.43
CA GLU A 120 -12.38 20.15 7.97
C GLU A 120 -11.46 20.61 9.14
N ASP A 121 -12.01 20.71 10.35
CA ASP A 121 -11.26 21.12 11.56
C ASP A 121 -10.56 19.94 12.27
N THR A 122 -10.66 18.72 11.70
CA THR A 122 -10.03 17.54 12.31
C THR A 122 -8.51 17.59 12.15
N ASP A 123 -7.79 17.34 13.24
CA ASP A 123 -6.36 17.00 13.18
C ASP A 123 -6.21 15.61 12.56
N PHE A 124 -5.93 15.58 11.25
CA PHE A 124 -5.90 14.33 10.50
C PHE A 124 -4.69 13.44 10.83
N VAL A 125 -3.59 13.99 11.30
CA VAL A 125 -2.42 13.19 11.75
C VAL A 125 -2.83 12.39 12.97
N LYS A 126 -3.36 13.08 13.98
CA LYS A 126 -3.85 12.44 15.21
C LYS A 126 -5.04 11.50 14.96
N ALA A 127 -5.93 11.87 14.03
CA ALA A 127 -7.04 10.99 13.66
C ALA A 127 -6.55 9.69 13.01
N ASN A 128 -5.45 9.73 12.25
CA ASN A 128 -4.85 8.54 11.66
C ASN A 128 -4.17 7.66 12.71
N GLU A 129 -3.46 8.22 13.67
CA GLU A 129 -2.92 7.44 14.81
C GLU A 129 -4.03 6.70 15.56
N ILE A 130 -5.16 7.38 15.82
CA ILE A 130 -6.33 6.76 16.44
C ILE A 130 -6.96 5.69 15.54
N PHE A 131 -6.97 5.92 14.22
CA PHE A 131 -7.48 4.95 13.25
C PHE A 131 -6.65 3.66 13.28
N GLU A 132 -5.34 3.77 13.20
CA GLU A 132 -4.41 2.62 13.27
C GLU A 132 -4.56 1.87 14.59
N GLU A 133 -4.66 2.57 15.72
CA GLU A 133 -4.79 1.95 17.05
C GLU A 133 -6.16 1.30 17.28
N LYS A 134 -7.26 1.94 16.83
CA LYS A 134 -8.63 1.57 17.29
C LYS A 134 -9.58 1.14 16.19
N ALA A 135 -9.40 1.64 14.96
CA ALA A 135 -10.34 1.35 13.88
C ALA A 135 -9.90 0.15 13.04
N GLU A 136 -8.61 -0.02 12.78
CA GLU A 136 -8.08 -1.16 12.04
C GLU A 136 -8.39 -2.50 12.72
N VAL A 137 -8.37 -2.54 14.05
CA VAL A 137 -8.72 -3.75 14.83
C VAL A 137 -10.19 -4.18 14.66
N LEU A 138 -11.06 -3.32 14.11
CA LEU A 138 -12.44 -3.64 13.77
C LEU A 138 -12.58 -4.34 12.41
N ILE A 139 -11.52 -4.40 11.63
CA ILE A 139 -11.48 -5.13 10.36
C ILE A 139 -11.35 -6.62 10.69
N ASP A 140 -12.32 -7.42 10.24
CA ASP A 140 -12.26 -8.87 10.45
C ASP A 140 -11.11 -9.48 9.63
N PRO A 141 -10.07 -10.06 10.28
CA PRO A 141 -8.91 -10.58 9.57
C PRO A 141 -9.23 -11.74 8.62
N ARG A 142 -10.37 -12.40 8.80
CA ARG A 142 -10.83 -13.50 7.92
C ARG A 142 -11.38 -13.02 6.58
N ILE A 143 -11.74 -11.73 6.49
CA ILE A 143 -12.44 -11.17 5.33
C ILE A 143 -11.54 -10.14 4.64
N PRO A 144 -11.03 -10.43 3.42
CA PRO A 144 -10.31 -9.43 2.65
C PRO A 144 -11.13 -8.15 2.52
N THR A 145 -10.57 -7.03 2.96
CA THR A 145 -11.33 -5.77 3.09
C THR A 145 -10.54 -4.61 2.52
N PHE A 146 -11.14 -3.90 1.57
CA PHE A 146 -10.67 -2.59 1.15
C PHE A 146 -11.23 -1.52 2.08
N VAL A 147 -10.35 -0.71 2.65
CA VAL A 147 -10.70 0.53 3.34
C VAL A 147 -10.45 1.68 2.38
N HIS A 148 -11.48 2.48 2.05
CA HIS A 148 -11.33 3.57 1.08
C HIS A 148 -11.69 4.93 1.67
N GLY A 149 -11.27 5.99 0.98
CA GLY A 149 -11.64 7.36 1.35
C GLY A 149 -10.86 7.88 2.54
N TYR A 150 -9.56 7.66 2.56
CA TYR A 150 -8.64 8.22 3.55
C TYR A 150 -8.63 9.75 3.51
N PRO A 151 -8.27 10.42 4.62
CA PRO A 151 -8.08 11.85 4.62
C PRO A 151 -7.02 12.32 3.61
N ALA A 152 -7.33 13.41 2.89
CA ALA A 152 -6.43 13.97 1.89
C ALA A 152 -5.11 14.47 2.50
N ALA A 153 -5.16 14.98 3.74
CA ALA A 153 -3.99 15.50 4.45
C ALA A 153 -2.89 14.45 4.69
N ILE A 154 -3.25 13.16 4.76
CA ILE A 154 -2.31 12.04 4.94
C ILE A 154 -2.11 11.23 3.65
N SER A 155 -2.49 11.77 2.50
CA SER A 155 -2.42 11.08 1.20
C SER A 155 -1.82 11.99 0.12
N PRO A 156 -0.54 12.37 0.25
CA PRO A 156 0.07 13.49 -0.47
C PRO A 156 0.21 13.30 -1.98
N LEU A 157 0.23 12.07 -2.47
CA LEU A 157 0.39 11.75 -3.89
C LEU A 157 -0.94 11.39 -4.57
N THR A 158 -2.03 11.50 -3.81
CA THR A 158 -3.37 11.04 -4.22
C THR A 158 -4.27 12.21 -4.59
N LYS A 159 -5.08 12.01 -5.61
CA LYS A 159 -6.09 12.98 -6.03
C LYS A 159 -7.22 13.06 -5.00
N VAL A 160 -7.66 14.26 -4.68
CA VAL A 160 -8.85 14.46 -3.84
C VAL A 160 -10.13 14.13 -4.61
N ALA A 161 -11.17 13.70 -3.91
CA ALA A 161 -12.45 13.32 -4.53
C ALA A 161 -13.15 14.51 -5.22
N SER A 162 -12.99 15.72 -4.69
CA SER A 162 -13.41 17.00 -5.28
C SER A 162 -12.57 18.13 -4.72
N LYS A 163 -12.63 19.33 -5.34
CA LYS A 163 -11.81 20.49 -4.93
C LYS A 163 -11.99 20.94 -3.46
N GLN A 164 -13.09 20.58 -2.82
CA GLN A 164 -13.42 20.91 -1.43
C GLN A 164 -13.48 19.66 -0.55
N SER A 165 -13.03 18.53 -1.05
CA SER A 165 -13.09 17.27 -0.30
C SER A 165 -11.90 17.15 0.64
N ILE A 166 -12.18 16.78 1.88
CA ILE A 166 -11.15 16.31 2.83
C ILE A 166 -10.73 14.86 2.57
N ILE A 167 -11.33 14.20 1.56
CA ILE A 167 -11.18 12.78 1.26
C ILE A 167 -10.35 12.60 -0.01
N ALA A 168 -9.31 11.78 0.08
CA ALA A 168 -8.50 11.32 -1.03
C ALA A 168 -9.12 10.08 -1.71
N GLN A 169 -8.86 9.93 -3.00
CA GLN A 169 -9.19 8.72 -3.76
C GLN A 169 -8.12 7.63 -3.52
N ARG A 170 -8.03 7.19 -2.27
CA ARG A 170 -7.13 6.14 -1.77
C ARG A 170 -7.96 4.98 -1.23
N ALA A 171 -7.45 3.77 -1.43
CA ALA A 171 -7.91 2.57 -0.75
C ALA A 171 -6.72 1.71 -0.34
N ASP A 172 -6.79 1.10 0.84
CA ASP A 172 -5.81 0.13 1.30
C ASP A 172 -6.50 -1.22 1.49
N LEU A 173 -5.80 -2.30 1.14
CA LEU A 173 -6.31 -3.66 1.25
C LEU A 173 -5.76 -4.34 2.49
N PHE A 174 -6.64 -4.82 3.34
CA PHE A 174 -6.32 -5.60 4.52
C PHE A 174 -6.74 -7.05 4.37
N ILE A 175 -5.83 -7.98 4.64
CA ILE A 175 -6.09 -9.43 4.69
C ILE A 175 -5.28 -10.03 5.84
N GLY A 176 -5.90 -10.86 6.67
CA GLY A 176 -5.21 -11.51 7.78
C GLY A 176 -4.72 -10.54 8.86
N GLY A 177 -5.34 -9.36 8.98
CA GLY A 177 -4.90 -8.31 9.91
C GLY A 177 -3.70 -7.50 9.42
N MET A 178 -3.25 -7.69 8.16
CA MET A 178 -2.14 -6.95 7.56
C MET A 178 -2.63 -6.09 6.39
N GLU A 179 -2.08 -4.90 6.25
CA GLU A 179 -2.12 -4.14 5.00
C GLU A 179 -1.28 -4.87 3.95
N ILE A 180 -1.93 -5.30 2.86
CA ILE A 180 -1.30 -6.01 1.75
C ILE A 180 -0.90 -5.05 0.63
N GLY A 181 -1.63 -3.97 0.45
CA GLY A 181 -1.33 -3.00 -0.59
C GLY A 181 -2.20 -1.77 -0.55
N THR A 182 -1.76 -0.76 -1.28
CA THR A 182 -2.38 0.56 -1.39
C THR A 182 -2.76 0.86 -2.84
N ILE A 183 -3.86 1.58 -3.04
CA ILE A 183 -4.41 1.89 -4.36
C ILE A 183 -4.81 3.37 -4.40
N TYR A 184 -4.47 4.05 -5.49
CA TYR A 184 -4.71 5.47 -5.64
C TYR A 184 -5.31 5.83 -6.99
N THR A 185 -6.12 6.92 -7.01
CA THR A 185 -6.17 7.79 -8.19
C THR A 185 -5.08 8.83 -8.00
N GLU A 186 -4.15 8.91 -8.95
CA GLU A 186 -2.92 9.69 -8.82
C GLU A 186 -3.17 11.19 -8.91
N GLN A 187 -2.46 11.97 -8.08
CA GLN A 187 -2.40 13.41 -8.26
C GLN A 187 -1.64 13.72 -9.55
N ASN A 188 -2.29 14.49 -10.43
CA ASN A 188 -1.74 14.83 -11.74
C ASN A 188 -1.69 16.36 -12.03
N ASP A 189 -2.09 17.18 -11.04
CA ASP A 189 -1.94 18.64 -11.13
C ASP A 189 -0.58 19.04 -10.54
N PRO A 190 0.35 19.61 -11.35
CA PRO A 190 1.68 19.98 -10.88
C PRO A 190 1.66 21.06 -9.78
N ASN A 191 0.69 21.96 -9.79
CA ASN A 191 0.63 23.03 -8.78
C ASN A 191 0.15 22.46 -7.42
N VAL A 192 -0.83 21.57 -7.46
CA VAL A 192 -1.29 20.88 -6.23
C VAL A 192 -0.15 20.03 -5.67
N GLN A 193 0.54 19.26 -6.51
CA GLN A 193 1.64 18.41 -6.07
C GLN A 193 2.82 19.21 -5.51
N TYR A 194 3.17 20.33 -6.14
CA TYR A 194 4.21 21.23 -5.65
C TYR A 194 3.89 21.76 -4.24
N ASN A 195 2.65 22.23 -4.04
CA ASN A 195 2.22 22.75 -2.76
C ASN A 195 2.24 21.68 -1.67
N VAL A 196 1.80 20.45 -2.00
CA VAL A 196 1.83 19.31 -1.07
C VAL A 196 3.27 19.00 -0.64
N PHE A 197 4.20 18.88 -1.59
CA PHE A 197 5.61 18.61 -1.30
C PHE A 197 6.25 19.73 -0.48
N THR A 198 5.96 20.98 -0.81
CA THR A 198 6.50 22.13 -0.08
C THR A 198 5.99 22.15 1.37
N ASN A 199 4.71 21.85 1.59
CA ASN A 199 4.13 21.78 2.94
C ASN A 199 4.72 20.61 3.75
N GLN A 200 4.99 19.47 3.13
CA GLN A 200 5.67 18.36 3.81
C GLN A 200 7.09 18.73 4.27
N LEU A 201 7.84 19.46 3.42
CA LEU A 201 9.19 19.92 3.76
C LEU A 201 9.18 20.99 4.86
N ALA A 202 8.13 21.80 4.97
CA ALA A 202 8.01 22.87 5.97
C ALA A 202 7.56 22.37 7.35
N GLY A 203 6.98 21.17 7.45
CA GLY A 203 6.41 20.61 8.68
C GLY A 203 7.37 19.77 9.52
N ASP A 204 8.52 19.39 8.96
CA ASP A 204 9.44 18.45 9.60
C ASP A 204 10.70 19.18 10.09
N ASP A 205 10.77 19.50 11.39
CA ASP A 205 11.97 20.04 12.07
C ASP A 205 12.87 18.92 12.66
N ASP A 206 12.83 17.70 12.13
CA ASP A 206 13.66 16.58 12.58
C ASP A 206 14.99 16.44 11.81
N GLU A 207 15.95 15.67 12.35
CA GLU A 207 17.26 15.45 11.71
C GLU A 207 17.13 14.77 10.32
N GLU A 208 16.07 14.02 10.06
CA GLU A 208 15.80 13.37 8.76
C GLU A 208 15.31 14.40 7.71
N SER A 209 14.66 15.48 8.13
CA SER A 209 14.14 16.53 7.23
C SER A 209 15.27 17.27 6.49
N THR A 210 16.45 17.38 7.07
CA THR A 210 17.61 18.06 6.47
C THR A 210 18.11 17.42 5.17
N HIS A 211 17.73 16.16 4.91
CA HIS A 211 18.12 15.41 3.70
C HIS A 211 16.97 15.28 2.68
N ARG A 212 15.77 15.73 3.01
CA ARG A 212 14.64 15.73 2.08
C ARG A 212 14.71 16.96 1.16
N THR A 213 14.67 16.72 -0.14
CA THR A 213 14.65 17.79 -1.16
C THR A 213 13.45 17.62 -2.05
N LEU A 214 12.94 18.75 -2.55
CA LEU A 214 11.90 18.75 -3.57
C LEU A 214 12.42 18.03 -4.83
N ASP A 215 11.67 17.04 -5.34
CA ASP A 215 11.94 16.46 -6.66
C ASP A 215 11.41 17.39 -7.76
N GLU A 216 12.24 18.38 -8.09
CA GLU A 216 11.89 19.37 -9.13
C GLU A 216 11.72 18.72 -10.50
N ASP A 217 12.49 17.69 -10.81
CA ASP A 217 12.40 16.97 -12.08
C ASP A 217 11.05 16.26 -12.21
N PHE A 218 10.48 15.73 -11.13
CA PHE A 218 9.15 15.16 -11.14
C PHE A 218 8.07 16.23 -11.36
N ILE A 219 8.20 17.39 -10.72
CA ILE A 219 7.27 18.53 -10.93
C ILE A 219 7.35 19.02 -12.37
N GLU A 220 8.54 19.16 -12.95
CA GLU A 220 8.70 19.53 -14.37
C GLU A 220 8.09 18.47 -15.30
N ALA A 221 8.25 17.19 -15.00
CA ALA A 221 7.56 16.13 -15.73
C ALA A 221 6.03 16.28 -15.68
N LEU A 222 5.47 16.53 -14.48
CA LEU A 222 4.02 16.76 -14.34
C LEU A 222 3.51 17.95 -15.14
N LYS A 223 4.32 19.02 -15.30
CA LYS A 223 3.98 20.20 -16.13
C LYS A 223 3.87 19.87 -17.62
N VAL A 224 4.55 18.84 -18.10
CA VAL A 224 4.37 18.32 -19.48
C VAL A 224 2.95 17.76 -19.65
N GLY A 225 2.40 17.19 -18.61
CA GLY A 225 1.03 16.68 -18.54
C GLY A 225 0.97 15.18 -18.29
N MET A 226 0.54 14.79 -17.06
CA MET A 226 0.22 13.42 -16.75
C MET A 226 -1.29 13.18 -16.98
N PRO A 227 -1.69 12.23 -17.83
CA PRO A 227 -3.11 11.89 -18.00
C PRO A 227 -3.71 11.38 -16.66
N PRO A 228 -5.05 11.38 -16.51
CA PRO A 228 -5.69 10.69 -15.39
C PRO A 228 -5.15 9.27 -15.27
N THR A 229 -4.64 8.92 -14.11
CA THR A 229 -3.88 7.68 -13.89
C THR A 229 -4.27 7.09 -12.54
N GLY A 230 -4.44 5.79 -12.51
CA GLY A 230 -4.52 5.03 -11.27
C GLY A 230 -3.19 4.32 -11.00
N GLY A 231 -2.84 4.21 -9.72
CA GLY A 231 -1.65 3.50 -9.24
C GLY A 231 -1.98 2.51 -8.13
N LEU A 232 -1.18 1.47 -8.03
CA LEU A 232 -1.27 0.47 -6.98
C LEU A 232 0.12 0.03 -6.52
N GLY A 233 0.22 -0.30 -5.23
CA GLY A 233 1.36 -0.95 -4.62
C GLY A 233 0.92 -2.19 -3.87
N ILE A 234 1.61 -3.32 -4.04
CA ILE A 234 1.37 -4.57 -3.32
C ILE A 234 2.66 -5.04 -2.67
N GLY A 235 2.64 -5.24 -1.35
CA GLY A 235 3.74 -5.85 -0.61
C GLY A 235 3.87 -7.34 -0.92
N ILE A 236 4.84 -7.71 -1.75
CA ILE A 236 5.01 -9.10 -2.20
C ILE A 236 5.38 -10.01 -1.03
N ASP A 237 6.25 -9.56 -0.13
CA ASP A 237 6.65 -10.37 1.02
C ASP A 237 5.44 -10.66 1.93
N ARG A 238 4.58 -9.67 2.20
CA ARG A 238 3.35 -9.86 2.97
C ARG A 238 2.34 -10.77 2.27
N LEU A 239 2.22 -10.66 0.94
CA LEU A 239 1.38 -11.57 0.16
C LEU A 239 1.91 -13.01 0.22
N VAL A 240 3.23 -13.21 0.17
CA VAL A 240 3.85 -14.53 0.33
C VAL A 240 3.61 -15.06 1.74
N MET A 241 3.77 -14.24 2.79
CA MET A 241 3.43 -14.63 4.17
C MET A 241 2.00 -15.18 4.26
N LEU A 242 1.04 -14.42 3.74
CA LEU A 242 -0.37 -14.80 3.72
C LEU A 242 -0.60 -16.15 3.03
N LEU A 243 -0.07 -16.31 1.82
CA LEU A 243 -0.30 -17.50 0.97
C LEU A 243 0.44 -18.74 1.45
N THR A 244 1.50 -18.60 2.24
CA THR A 244 2.29 -19.70 2.79
C THR A 244 2.01 -19.96 4.28
N GLY A 245 1.19 -19.11 4.93
CA GLY A 245 0.85 -19.25 6.35
C GLY A 245 1.98 -18.85 7.30
N ASN A 246 2.99 -18.12 6.83
CA ASN A 246 4.09 -17.64 7.66
C ASN A 246 3.73 -16.31 8.33
N THR A 247 3.91 -16.21 9.63
CA THR A 247 3.58 -15.00 10.41
C THR A 247 4.76 -14.04 10.59
N SER A 248 5.92 -14.38 10.03
CA SER A 248 7.11 -13.51 10.06
C SER A 248 7.66 -13.28 8.66
N VAL A 249 7.92 -12.02 8.32
CA VAL A 249 8.53 -11.62 7.04
C VAL A 249 9.92 -12.26 6.86
N ARG A 250 10.62 -12.58 7.94
CA ARG A 250 11.93 -13.23 7.90
C ARG A 250 11.86 -14.67 7.38
N ASP A 251 10.70 -15.31 7.49
CA ASP A 251 10.53 -16.71 7.04
C ASP A 251 10.28 -16.78 5.52
N VAL A 252 9.98 -15.63 4.88
CA VAL A 252 9.71 -15.55 3.44
C VAL A 252 10.78 -14.79 2.65
N ILE A 253 11.72 -14.14 3.33
CA ILE A 253 12.88 -13.49 2.71
C ILE A 253 14.09 -14.42 2.86
N ALA A 254 14.73 -14.79 1.74
CA ALA A 254 15.85 -15.74 1.74
C ALA A 254 17.05 -15.29 2.58
N PHE A 255 17.33 -13.99 2.63
CA PHE A 255 18.40 -13.38 3.41
C PHE A 255 17.90 -12.11 4.10
N PRO A 256 17.08 -12.24 5.18
CA PRO A 256 16.51 -11.08 5.85
C PRO A 256 17.60 -10.27 6.57
N PHE A 257 17.37 -8.97 6.69
CA PHE A 257 18.22 -8.14 7.51
C PHE A 257 18.02 -8.51 9.00
N MET A 258 19.10 -8.90 9.65
CA MET A 258 19.08 -9.36 11.05
C MET A 258 19.79 -8.35 11.94
N ARG A 259 19.27 -8.12 13.14
CA ARG A 259 20.01 -7.35 14.14
C ARG A 259 21.34 -8.05 14.44
N PRO A 260 22.47 -7.31 14.52
CA PRO A 260 23.73 -7.89 14.94
C PRO A 260 23.56 -8.60 16.29
N LEU A 261 24.06 -9.82 16.39
CA LEU A 261 24.23 -10.43 17.71
C LEU A 261 25.26 -9.54 18.43
N HIS A 262 24.90 -8.94 19.56
CA HIS A 262 25.89 -8.32 20.43
C HIS A 262 26.88 -9.43 20.78
N SER A 263 28.09 -9.38 20.21
CA SER A 263 29.22 -10.11 20.76
C SER A 263 29.33 -9.59 22.18
N ALA A 264 29.09 -10.45 23.18
CA ALA A 264 29.57 -10.19 24.52
C ALA A 264 31.06 -9.95 24.36
N VAL A 265 31.48 -8.69 24.39
CA VAL A 265 32.85 -8.35 24.60
C VAL A 265 33.11 -8.87 26.01
N ALA A 266 33.77 -10.01 26.10
CA ALA A 266 34.32 -10.49 27.38
C ALA A 266 35.37 -9.44 27.79
N ASP A 267 35.07 -8.72 28.87
CA ASP A 267 36.07 -7.94 29.62
C ASP A 267 37.15 -8.85 30.18
#